data_fe156c3f709e2aebafe9081097e75e11
#
_entry.id   fe156c3f709e2aebafe9081097e75e11
#
_cell.length_a   1.000
_cell.length_b   1.000
_cell.length_c   1.000
_cell.angle_alpha   90.00
_cell.angle_beta   90.00
_cell.angle_gamma   90.00
#
_symmetry.space_group_name_H-M   'P 1'
#
loop_
_entity.id
_entity.type
_entity.pdbx_description
1 polymer ?
#
loop_
_entity_poly.entity_id
_entity_poly.type
_entity_poly.pdbx_seq_one_letter_code
_entity_poly.pdbx_strand_id
1 'polypeptide(L)'
;MNPAMEDAAGTLPVPLWAIDSPLNTMTRGQCRLNKLGRARVTGDGKLRDRDEVRHPSSQHDRHCLVLEDFLESTICDGLCEAFRDLSTRIVHRVPGFWDGRFIWHSDVSKADGELADHMRTAQRRAAALITELYRLTQPIYPDLLQIMSWPVGIHMPPHADNANPDGSLHTMAYRDFSGVVYLNDDYRGGEFYFTALDTVIKPKKGMLVAFSAGFYHEHAVLRVEGSQRLTMPFFLTFDKSRADPSLL
;
A
#
# COMPACT_ATOMS: atom_id res chain seq x y z
N MET A 1 10.83 -21.96 -11.12
CA MET A 1 11.38 -20.79 -11.84
C MET A 1 10.38 -19.67 -11.66
N ASN A 2 10.82 -18.58 -11.04
CA ASN A 2 9.94 -17.41 -10.88
C ASN A 2 9.58 -16.85 -12.25
N PRO A 3 8.33 -16.44 -12.47
CA PRO A 3 7.98 -15.70 -13.67
C PRO A 3 8.73 -14.39 -13.61
N ALA A 4 9.47 -14.19 -14.61
CA ALA A 4 10.28 -13.02 -14.80
C ALA A 4 9.44 -12.00 -15.57
N MET A 5 9.63 -10.70 -15.30
CA MET A 5 9.01 -9.59 -16.01
C MET A 5 9.93 -9.07 -17.10
N GLU A 6 9.39 -8.89 -18.29
CA GLU A 6 10.07 -8.03 -19.26
C GLU A 6 9.97 -6.58 -18.79
N ASP A 7 11.09 -5.90 -18.73
CA ASP A 7 11.06 -4.45 -18.60
C ASP A 7 10.51 -3.82 -19.90
N ALA A 8 10.14 -2.56 -19.84
CA ALA A 8 9.60 -1.83 -21.00
C ALA A 8 10.59 -1.71 -22.17
N ALA A 9 11.81 -2.29 -22.06
CA ALA A 9 12.85 -2.32 -23.08
C ALA A 9 13.05 -3.72 -23.67
N GLY A 10 12.23 -4.73 -23.30
CA GLY A 10 12.31 -6.08 -23.84
C GLY A 10 13.49 -6.89 -23.33
N THR A 11 14.06 -6.51 -22.17
CA THR A 11 15.11 -7.29 -21.52
C THR A 11 14.52 -8.46 -20.72
N LEU A 12 15.37 -9.47 -20.45
CA LEU A 12 15.00 -10.69 -19.76
C LEU A 12 14.25 -10.41 -18.47
N PRO A 13 13.21 -11.16 -18.26
CA PRO A 13 12.33 -11.01 -17.12
C PRO A 13 13.05 -11.19 -15.78
N VAL A 14 13.01 -10.16 -14.92
CA VAL A 14 13.49 -10.22 -13.54
C VAL A 14 12.40 -10.81 -12.65
N PRO A 15 12.69 -11.73 -11.73
CA PRO A 15 11.70 -12.19 -10.78
C PRO A 15 11.09 -11.03 -10.01
N LEU A 16 9.77 -10.95 -9.92
CA LEU A 16 9.04 -9.86 -9.25
C LEU A 16 9.58 -9.58 -7.85
N TRP A 17 9.84 -10.63 -7.07
CA TRP A 17 10.38 -10.52 -5.72
C TRP A 17 11.84 -10.02 -5.67
N ALA A 18 12.61 -10.18 -6.76
CA ALA A 18 14.00 -9.72 -6.81
C ALA A 18 14.12 -8.24 -7.16
N ILE A 19 13.09 -7.67 -7.79
CA ILE A 19 13.07 -6.25 -8.15
C ILE A 19 12.98 -5.39 -6.91
N ASP A 20 12.26 -5.84 -5.91
CA ASP A 20 11.87 -5.08 -4.73
C ASP A 20 12.58 -5.53 -3.45
N SER A 21 13.66 -6.28 -3.60
CA SER A 21 14.58 -6.54 -2.51
C SER A 21 15.12 -5.21 -1.96
N PRO A 22 15.38 -5.09 -0.65
CA PRO A 22 16.08 -3.93 -0.05
C PRO A 22 17.44 -3.65 -0.70
N LEU A 23 18.01 -4.65 -1.39
CA LEU A 23 19.23 -4.54 -2.18
C LEU A 23 18.95 -4.16 -3.64
N ASN A 24 17.72 -3.77 -3.95
CA ASN A 24 17.28 -3.50 -5.29
C ASN A 24 17.96 -2.25 -5.86
N THR A 25 18.86 -2.47 -6.82
CA THR A 25 19.36 -1.39 -7.66
C THR A 25 18.37 -1.19 -8.79
N MET A 26 17.71 -0.04 -8.80
CA MET A 26 16.86 0.34 -9.94
C MET A 26 17.60 0.17 -11.26
N THR A 27 17.02 -0.57 -12.20
CA THR A 27 17.52 -0.60 -13.58
C THR A 27 17.37 0.78 -14.21
N ARG A 28 18.15 1.07 -15.28
CA ARG A 28 17.99 2.33 -16.04
C ARG A 28 16.57 2.48 -16.60
N GLY A 29 15.94 1.37 -17.00
CA GLY A 29 14.55 1.35 -17.46
C GLY A 29 13.59 1.75 -16.36
N GLN A 30 13.74 1.18 -15.17
CA GLN A 30 12.94 1.50 -14.00
C GLN A 30 13.04 2.97 -13.61
N CYS A 31 14.27 3.51 -13.54
CA CYS A 31 14.48 4.93 -13.27
C CYS A 31 13.78 5.85 -14.27
N ARG A 32 13.77 5.47 -15.57
CA ARG A 32 13.11 6.23 -16.61
C ARG A 32 11.58 6.22 -16.43
N LEU A 33 11.00 5.06 -16.18
CA LEU A 33 9.55 4.89 -15.97
C LEU A 33 9.08 5.68 -14.75
N ASN A 34 9.77 5.53 -13.62
CA ASN A 34 9.45 6.28 -12.42
C ASN A 34 9.55 7.79 -12.64
N LYS A 35 10.59 8.25 -13.36
CA LYS A 35 10.75 9.68 -13.68
C LYS A 35 9.60 10.22 -14.52
N LEU A 36 9.14 9.47 -15.52
CA LEU A 36 7.99 9.84 -16.34
C LEU A 36 6.71 9.90 -15.51
N GLY A 37 6.45 8.87 -14.71
CA GLY A 37 5.27 8.82 -13.84
C GLY A 37 5.29 9.91 -12.76
N ARG A 38 6.42 10.16 -12.13
CA ARG A 38 6.58 11.28 -11.16
C ARG A 38 6.22 12.62 -11.77
N ALA A 39 6.58 12.85 -13.04
CA ALA A 39 6.26 14.08 -13.73
C ALA A 39 4.76 14.30 -13.97
N ARG A 40 3.95 13.23 -13.92
CA ARG A 40 2.49 13.34 -14.00
C ARG A 40 1.87 13.84 -12.68
N VAL A 41 2.51 13.60 -11.54
CA VAL A 41 2.00 14.04 -10.24
C VAL A 41 2.40 15.48 -9.98
N THR A 42 1.42 16.36 -9.82
CA THR A 42 1.65 17.78 -9.52
C THR A 42 1.97 17.99 -8.03
N GLY A 43 2.58 19.13 -7.68
CA GLY A 43 2.92 19.45 -6.30
C GLY A 43 1.71 19.56 -5.36
N ASP A 44 0.50 19.77 -5.90
CA ASP A 44 -0.75 19.77 -5.14
C ASP A 44 -1.48 18.41 -5.15
N GLY A 45 -0.80 17.34 -5.62
CA GLY A 45 -1.30 15.97 -5.57
C GLY A 45 -2.34 15.62 -6.64
N LYS A 46 -2.36 16.32 -7.77
CA LYS A 46 -3.22 15.96 -8.90
C LYS A 46 -2.44 15.20 -9.97
N LEU A 47 -3.16 14.47 -10.80
CA LEU A 47 -2.59 13.73 -11.93
C LEU A 47 -2.83 14.50 -13.22
N ARG A 48 -1.74 14.80 -13.96
CA ARG A 48 -1.80 15.36 -15.32
C ARG A 48 -2.18 14.27 -16.31
N ASP A 49 -2.80 14.67 -17.42
CA ASP A 49 -3.13 13.81 -18.55
C ASP A 49 -3.83 12.50 -18.10
N ARG A 50 -4.78 12.65 -17.17
CA ARG A 50 -5.44 11.54 -16.47
C ARG A 50 -6.09 10.55 -17.44
N ASP A 51 -6.60 11.02 -18.57
CA ASP A 51 -7.27 10.18 -19.57
C ASP A 51 -6.31 9.27 -20.33
N GLU A 52 -5.00 9.53 -20.25
CA GLU A 52 -3.95 8.72 -20.87
C GLU A 52 -3.42 7.61 -19.95
N VAL A 53 -3.75 7.69 -18.66
CA VAL A 53 -3.26 6.76 -17.66
C VAL A 53 -4.07 5.47 -17.69
N ARG A 54 -3.38 4.34 -17.52
CA ARG A 54 -4.04 3.04 -17.49
C ARG A 54 -4.95 2.91 -16.26
N HIS A 55 -6.10 2.32 -16.48
CA HIS A 55 -6.96 1.81 -15.41
C HIS A 55 -6.87 0.30 -15.43
N PRO A 56 -6.48 -0.37 -14.35
CA PRO A 56 -6.45 -1.82 -14.33
C PRO A 56 -7.86 -2.32 -14.59
N SER A 57 -8.02 -3.05 -15.69
CA SER A 57 -9.19 -3.89 -15.88
C SER A 57 -9.05 -5.04 -14.88
N SER A 58 -9.98 -5.11 -13.92
CA SER A 58 -10.20 -6.17 -12.94
C SER A 58 -9.25 -7.38 -13.03
N GLN A 59 -8.51 -7.67 -11.98
CA GLN A 59 -7.95 -8.96 -11.55
C GLN A 59 -6.60 -9.44 -12.09
N HIS A 60 -5.97 -8.91 -13.13
CA HIS A 60 -4.75 -9.52 -13.68
C HIS A 60 -3.67 -8.55 -14.13
N ASP A 61 -3.43 -7.48 -13.41
CA ASP A 61 -2.12 -6.87 -13.54
C ASP A 61 -1.12 -7.79 -12.82
N ARG A 62 -0.19 -8.38 -13.57
CA ARG A 62 0.77 -9.36 -13.04
C ARG A 62 1.71 -8.78 -11.98
N HIS A 63 1.55 -7.51 -11.67
CA HIS A 63 2.46 -6.73 -10.87
C HIS A 63 1.94 -6.36 -9.50
N CYS A 64 0.62 -6.22 -9.35
CA CYS A 64 -0.01 -5.95 -8.06
C CYS A 64 -1.34 -6.69 -7.94
N LEU A 65 -1.71 -6.99 -6.72
CA LEU A 65 -2.98 -7.59 -6.40
C LEU A 65 -4.01 -6.48 -6.21
N VAL A 66 -5.08 -6.48 -7.01
CA VAL A 66 -6.22 -5.57 -6.87
C VAL A 66 -7.47 -6.43 -6.77
N LEU A 67 -8.10 -6.46 -5.60
CA LEU A 67 -9.29 -7.26 -5.35
C LEU A 67 -10.41 -6.36 -4.81
N GLU A 68 -11.50 -6.25 -5.55
CA GLU A 68 -12.75 -5.69 -5.06
C GLU A 68 -13.40 -6.68 -4.07
N ASP A 69 -14.22 -6.18 -3.17
CA ASP A 69 -14.96 -6.99 -2.18
C ASP A 69 -14.06 -7.93 -1.33
N PHE A 70 -12.81 -7.52 -1.11
CA PHE A 70 -11.88 -8.28 -0.28
C PHE A 70 -12.29 -8.27 1.20
N LEU A 71 -12.76 -7.14 1.72
CA LEU A 71 -13.27 -7.02 3.09
C LEU A 71 -14.75 -6.66 3.05
N GLU A 72 -15.54 -7.32 3.86
CA GLU A 72 -16.99 -7.09 3.92
C GLU A 72 -17.32 -5.65 4.32
N SER A 73 -18.36 -5.10 3.70
CA SER A 73 -18.78 -3.71 3.90
C SER A 73 -19.11 -3.41 5.38
N THR A 74 -19.74 -4.34 6.07
CA THR A 74 -20.09 -4.22 7.49
C THR A 74 -18.85 -4.13 8.39
N ILE A 75 -17.81 -4.90 8.09
CA ILE A 75 -16.53 -4.84 8.81
C ILE A 75 -15.84 -3.49 8.52
N CYS A 76 -15.86 -3.03 7.26
CA CYS A 76 -15.33 -1.71 6.91
C CYS A 76 -16.03 -0.59 7.70
N ASP A 77 -17.37 -0.64 7.83
CA ASP A 77 -18.13 0.33 8.61
C ASP A 77 -17.74 0.31 10.08
N GLY A 78 -17.65 -0.88 10.67
CA GLY A 78 -17.19 -1.03 12.06
C GLY A 78 -15.80 -0.47 12.30
N LEU A 79 -14.84 -0.70 11.37
CA LEU A 79 -13.48 -0.14 11.45
C LEU A 79 -13.48 1.38 11.30
N CYS A 80 -14.35 1.95 10.46
CA CYS A 80 -14.52 3.38 10.34
C CYS A 80 -15.10 4.01 11.62
N GLU A 81 -16.06 3.37 12.25
CA GLU A 81 -16.64 3.81 13.53
C GLU A 81 -15.63 3.71 14.66
N ALA A 82 -14.90 2.59 14.76
CA ALA A 82 -13.82 2.42 15.73
C ALA A 82 -12.75 3.50 15.58
N PHE A 83 -12.33 3.83 14.34
CA PHE A 83 -11.39 4.92 14.11
C PHE A 83 -11.94 6.25 14.60
N ARG A 84 -13.19 6.61 14.28
CA ARG A 84 -13.79 7.89 14.69
C ARG A 84 -13.86 8.02 16.21
N ASP A 85 -14.26 6.95 16.90
CA ASP A 85 -14.34 6.94 18.37
C ASP A 85 -12.94 6.98 18.99
N LEU A 86 -12.05 6.09 18.61
CA LEU A 86 -10.72 5.97 19.21
C LEU A 86 -9.84 7.20 18.94
N SER A 87 -9.92 7.81 17.76
CA SER A 87 -9.13 8.99 17.42
C SER A 87 -9.48 10.24 18.22
N THR A 88 -10.61 10.26 18.91
CA THR A 88 -10.96 11.32 19.86
C THR A 88 -10.23 11.19 21.20
N ARG A 89 -9.77 9.99 21.54
CA ARG A 89 -9.18 9.64 22.83
C ARG A 89 -7.70 9.26 22.73
N ILE A 90 -7.29 8.74 21.58
CA ILE A 90 -5.94 8.24 21.33
C ILE A 90 -5.33 9.08 20.21
N VAL A 91 -4.21 9.73 20.51
CA VAL A 91 -3.45 10.49 19.51
C VAL A 91 -2.00 10.02 19.57
N HIS A 92 -1.60 9.22 18.59
CA HIS A 92 -0.20 8.81 18.45
C HIS A 92 0.61 9.96 17.85
N ARG A 93 1.59 10.43 18.59
CA ARG A 93 2.49 11.50 18.15
C ARG A 93 3.74 10.90 17.53
N VAL A 94 3.91 11.14 16.25
CA VAL A 94 5.11 10.77 15.49
C VAL A 94 5.54 11.97 14.65
N PRO A 95 6.84 12.21 14.48
CA PRO A 95 7.30 13.33 13.64
C PRO A 95 6.79 13.24 12.20
N GLY A 96 6.37 14.36 11.64
CA GLY A 96 6.12 14.50 10.21
C GLY A 96 4.69 14.19 9.78
N PHE A 97 4.57 13.62 8.58
CA PHE A 97 3.31 13.44 7.86
C PHE A 97 2.25 12.62 8.62
N TRP A 98 2.66 11.66 9.41
CA TRP A 98 1.77 10.69 10.06
C TRP A 98 1.26 11.12 11.43
N ASP A 99 1.69 12.28 11.95
CA ASP A 99 1.32 12.75 13.29
C ASP A 99 -0.19 12.80 13.49
N GLY A 100 -0.68 12.03 14.46
CA GLY A 100 -2.09 11.99 14.85
C GLY A 100 -3.06 11.41 13.82
N ARG A 101 -2.59 10.68 12.81
CA ARG A 101 -3.42 10.21 11.68
C ARG A 101 -3.74 8.73 11.69
N PHE A 102 -3.34 8.01 12.69
CA PHE A 102 -3.55 6.56 12.73
C PHE A 102 -3.90 6.06 14.12
N ILE A 103 -4.50 4.88 14.17
CA ILE A 103 -4.65 4.04 15.35
C ILE A 103 -4.08 2.65 15.03
N TRP A 104 -3.41 2.06 16.02
CA TRP A 104 -2.82 0.74 15.86
C TRP A 104 -3.87 -0.36 15.98
N HIS A 105 -3.60 -1.52 15.37
CA HIS A 105 -4.36 -2.74 15.64
C HIS A 105 -4.52 -3.00 17.15
N SER A 106 -3.48 -2.76 17.94
CA SER A 106 -3.52 -2.95 19.40
C SER A 106 -4.49 -2.01 20.13
N ASP A 107 -4.76 -0.82 19.57
CA ASP A 107 -5.76 0.10 20.14
C ASP A 107 -7.17 -0.42 19.84
N VAL A 108 -7.40 -0.89 18.62
CA VAL A 108 -8.66 -1.54 18.23
C VAL A 108 -8.88 -2.78 19.08
N SER A 109 -7.86 -3.62 19.27
CA SER A 109 -7.95 -4.86 20.07
C SER A 109 -8.35 -4.63 21.54
N LYS A 110 -7.93 -3.51 22.14
CA LYS A 110 -8.33 -3.14 23.50
C LYS A 110 -9.78 -2.67 23.58
N ALA A 111 -10.31 -2.11 22.49
CA ALA A 111 -11.68 -1.58 22.43
C ALA A 111 -12.68 -2.63 21.94
N ASP A 112 -12.29 -3.39 20.92
CA ASP A 112 -13.11 -4.42 20.25
C ASP A 112 -12.18 -5.53 19.72
N GLY A 113 -12.12 -6.65 20.44
CA GLY A 113 -11.28 -7.78 20.08
C GLY A 113 -11.74 -8.49 18.81
N GLU A 114 -13.05 -8.57 18.55
CA GLU A 114 -13.59 -9.22 17.36
C GLU A 114 -13.23 -8.42 16.10
N LEU A 115 -13.36 -7.11 16.16
CA LEU A 115 -13.00 -6.24 15.07
C LEU A 115 -11.49 -6.27 14.77
N ALA A 116 -10.65 -6.35 15.81
CA ALA A 116 -9.21 -6.55 15.65
C ALA A 116 -8.86 -7.91 15.03
N ASP A 117 -9.63 -8.96 15.33
CA ASP A 117 -9.46 -10.28 14.71
C ASP A 117 -9.82 -10.26 13.23
N HIS A 118 -10.81 -9.48 12.81
CA HIS A 118 -11.09 -9.24 11.40
C HIS A 118 -9.92 -8.55 10.69
N MET A 119 -9.29 -7.56 11.33
CA MET A 119 -8.09 -6.91 10.78
C MET A 119 -6.95 -7.91 10.54
N ARG A 120 -6.63 -8.74 11.56
CA ARG A 120 -5.57 -9.77 11.45
C ARG A 120 -5.90 -10.81 10.39
N THR A 121 -7.15 -11.26 10.34
CA THR A 121 -7.62 -12.25 9.35
C THR A 121 -7.48 -11.70 7.94
N ALA A 122 -7.84 -10.44 7.70
CA ALA A 122 -7.65 -9.77 6.42
C ALA A 122 -6.16 -9.69 6.04
N GLN A 123 -5.27 -9.31 6.96
CA GLN A 123 -3.84 -9.27 6.70
C GLN A 123 -3.27 -10.65 6.36
N ARG A 124 -3.64 -11.71 7.12
CA ARG A 124 -3.20 -13.09 6.84
C ARG A 124 -3.71 -13.59 5.48
N ARG A 125 -4.95 -13.30 5.14
CA ARG A 125 -5.52 -13.63 3.84
C ARG A 125 -4.78 -12.91 2.72
N ALA A 126 -4.46 -11.64 2.88
CA ALA A 126 -3.67 -10.89 1.92
C ALA A 126 -2.25 -11.45 1.79
N ALA A 127 -1.60 -11.85 2.90
CA ALA A 127 -0.29 -12.48 2.87
C ALA A 127 -0.29 -13.81 2.08
N ALA A 128 -1.33 -14.62 2.23
CA ALA A 128 -1.49 -15.85 1.45
C ALA A 128 -1.62 -15.56 -0.06
N LEU A 129 -2.43 -14.57 -0.43
CA LEU A 129 -2.60 -14.15 -1.82
C LEU A 129 -1.32 -13.56 -2.42
N ILE A 130 -0.56 -12.77 -1.65
CA ILE A 130 0.76 -12.27 -2.05
C ILE A 130 1.73 -13.45 -2.28
N THR A 131 1.75 -14.41 -1.37
CA THR A 131 2.59 -15.61 -1.47
C THR A 131 2.29 -16.37 -2.77
N GLU A 132 1.02 -16.52 -3.12
CA GLU A 132 0.59 -17.17 -4.36
C GLU A 132 0.98 -16.35 -5.60
N LEU A 133 0.63 -15.06 -5.63
CA LEU A 133 0.89 -14.16 -6.76
C LEU A 133 2.38 -14.10 -7.11
N TYR A 134 3.22 -13.89 -6.10
CA TYR A 134 4.68 -13.77 -6.28
C TYR A 134 5.40 -15.13 -6.24
N ARG A 135 4.66 -16.24 -6.05
CA ARG A 135 5.20 -17.60 -5.94
C ARG A 135 6.34 -17.69 -4.93
N LEU A 136 6.12 -17.13 -3.76
CA LEU A 136 7.14 -17.07 -2.73
C LEU A 136 7.43 -18.47 -2.20
N THR A 137 8.71 -18.77 -2.01
CA THR A 137 9.20 -20.04 -1.42
C THR A 137 9.59 -19.89 0.04
N GLN A 138 9.59 -18.65 0.53
CA GLN A 138 9.88 -18.29 1.92
C GLN A 138 8.63 -17.72 2.58
N PRO A 139 8.45 -17.93 3.88
CA PRO A 139 7.35 -17.31 4.62
C PRO A 139 7.56 -15.78 4.70
N ILE A 140 6.45 -15.06 4.70
CA ILE A 140 6.41 -13.63 4.99
C ILE A 140 5.67 -13.39 6.29
N TYR A 141 6.10 -12.38 7.04
CA TYR A 141 5.64 -12.11 8.38
C TYR A 141 5.03 -10.71 8.48
N PRO A 142 3.98 -10.51 9.31
CA PRO A 142 3.37 -9.20 9.51
C PRO A 142 4.32 -8.27 10.29
N ASP A 143 4.56 -7.06 9.77
CA ASP A 143 5.33 -6.02 10.45
C ASP A 143 4.40 -5.02 11.15
N LEU A 144 3.35 -4.58 10.46
CA LEU A 144 2.49 -3.52 10.95
C LEU A 144 1.07 -3.68 10.44
N LEU A 145 0.11 -3.30 11.29
CA LEU A 145 -1.32 -3.24 10.96
C LEU A 145 -1.96 -2.07 11.70
N GLN A 146 -2.63 -1.19 10.97
CA GLN A 146 -3.23 0.03 11.53
C GLN A 146 -4.41 0.52 10.70
N ILE A 147 -5.23 1.41 11.27
CA ILE A 147 -6.18 2.22 10.50
C ILE A 147 -5.59 3.62 10.35
N MET A 148 -5.66 4.15 9.14
CA MET A 148 -5.04 5.42 8.79
C MET A 148 -6.04 6.39 8.18
N SER A 149 -5.95 7.63 8.61
CA SER A 149 -6.78 8.73 8.15
C SER A 149 -6.04 9.62 7.15
N TRP A 150 -6.76 9.94 6.09
CA TRP A 150 -6.37 10.91 5.07
C TRP A 150 -7.40 12.02 5.01
N PRO A 151 -7.20 13.11 5.76
CA PRO A 151 -8.09 14.28 5.74
C PRO A 151 -8.19 14.90 4.34
N VAL A 152 -9.24 15.67 4.12
CA VAL A 152 -9.42 16.46 2.89
C VAL A 152 -8.21 17.38 2.67
N GLY A 153 -7.74 17.43 1.44
CA GLY A 153 -6.59 18.21 1.02
C GLY A 153 -5.25 17.48 1.12
N ILE A 154 -5.19 16.36 1.82
CA ILE A 154 -3.96 15.57 1.97
C ILE A 154 -3.72 14.75 0.70
N HIS A 155 -2.46 14.64 0.34
CA HIS A 155 -1.92 13.77 -0.70
C HIS A 155 -0.54 13.30 -0.28
N MET A 156 -0.02 12.26 -0.91
CA MET A 156 1.34 11.80 -0.70
C MET A 156 2.08 11.77 -2.03
N PRO A 157 3.23 12.44 -2.12
CA PRO A 157 4.03 12.43 -3.35
C PRO A 157 4.54 11.02 -3.66
N PRO A 158 5.02 10.78 -4.89
CA PRO A 158 5.61 9.50 -5.27
C PRO A 158 6.71 9.06 -4.30
N HIS A 159 6.58 7.84 -3.78
CA HIS A 159 7.50 7.21 -2.84
C HIS A 159 7.48 5.69 -2.98
N ALA A 160 8.52 5.03 -2.54
CA ALA A 160 8.56 3.62 -2.26
C ALA A 160 8.51 3.40 -0.74
N ASP A 161 7.91 2.31 -0.28
CA ASP A 161 7.73 2.06 1.16
C ASP A 161 9.01 1.62 1.87
N ASN A 162 9.99 1.10 1.12
CA ASN A 162 11.22 0.54 1.67
C ASN A 162 12.51 1.20 1.16
N ALA A 163 12.43 2.22 0.32
CA ALA A 163 13.60 2.82 -0.32
C ALA A 163 13.50 4.34 -0.43
N ASN A 164 14.61 5.04 -0.18
CA ASN A 164 14.69 6.47 -0.39
C ASN A 164 15.02 6.80 -1.86
N PRO A 165 14.40 7.84 -2.44
CA PRO A 165 14.58 8.20 -3.85
C PRO A 165 16.04 8.51 -4.25
N ASP A 166 16.88 8.89 -3.29
CA ASP A 166 18.30 9.20 -3.47
C ASP A 166 19.23 7.97 -3.35
N GLY A 167 18.63 6.77 -3.09
CA GLY A 167 19.37 5.53 -2.91
C GLY A 167 19.97 5.33 -1.52
N SER A 168 19.77 6.24 -0.58
CA SER A 168 20.16 6.04 0.81
C SER A 168 19.31 4.98 1.49
N LEU A 169 19.82 4.39 2.56
CA LEU A 169 19.10 3.35 3.31
C LEU A 169 17.82 3.92 3.94
N HIS A 170 16.69 3.33 3.61
CA HIS A 170 15.41 3.65 4.22
C HIS A 170 15.29 2.98 5.60
N THR A 171 14.68 3.65 6.57
CA THR A 171 14.47 3.08 7.93
C THR A 171 13.63 1.81 7.93
N MET A 172 12.74 1.67 6.94
CA MET A 172 11.86 0.50 6.74
C MET A 172 12.32 -0.39 5.57
N ALA A 173 13.65 -0.43 5.29
CA ALA A 173 14.21 -1.20 4.18
C ALA A 173 13.93 -2.72 4.27
N TYR A 174 13.51 -3.20 5.43
CA TYR A 174 13.13 -4.60 5.66
C TYR A 174 11.69 -4.93 5.21
N ARG A 175 10.88 -3.95 4.81
CA ARG A 175 9.55 -4.20 4.28
C ARG A 175 9.64 -4.72 2.86
N ASP A 176 9.09 -5.89 2.62
CA ASP A 176 9.13 -6.56 1.31
C ASP A 176 7.83 -6.38 0.55
N PHE A 177 6.70 -6.37 1.24
CA PHE A 177 5.38 -6.18 0.65
C PHE A 177 4.54 -5.18 1.44
N SER A 178 3.70 -4.48 0.71
CA SER A 178 2.73 -3.52 1.23
C SER A 178 1.34 -3.91 0.79
N GLY A 179 0.36 -3.63 1.64
CA GLY A 179 -1.04 -3.77 1.29
C GLY A 179 -1.88 -2.66 1.91
N VAL A 180 -2.93 -2.30 1.22
CA VAL A 180 -3.90 -1.29 1.65
C VAL A 180 -5.30 -1.82 1.42
N VAL A 181 -6.10 -1.92 2.49
CA VAL A 181 -7.54 -2.13 2.38
C VAL A 181 -8.24 -0.79 2.54
N TYR A 182 -9.15 -0.48 1.63
CA TYR A 182 -9.92 0.76 1.66
C TYR A 182 -11.20 0.57 2.48
N LEU A 183 -11.38 1.39 3.52
CA LEU A 183 -12.48 1.22 4.46
C LEU A 183 -13.73 2.02 4.06
N ASN A 184 -13.56 3.07 3.27
CA ASN A 184 -14.66 3.87 2.71
C ASN A 184 -14.35 4.32 1.28
N ASP A 185 -15.35 4.81 0.56
CA ASP A 185 -15.24 5.36 -0.79
C ASP A 185 -16.19 6.55 -1.02
N ASP A 186 -16.71 7.13 0.06
CA ASP A 186 -17.60 8.30 0.06
C ASP A 186 -16.86 9.64 -0.09
N TYR A 187 -15.62 9.62 -0.58
CA TYR A 187 -14.78 10.78 -0.90
C TYR A 187 -14.52 10.87 -2.41
N ARG A 188 -13.89 11.96 -2.83
CA ARG A 188 -13.37 12.15 -4.19
C ARG A 188 -11.86 12.27 -4.15
N GLY A 189 -11.21 12.03 -5.31
CA GLY A 189 -9.75 11.99 -5.34
C GLY A 189 -9.19 10.79 -4.53
N GLY A 190 -8.01 10.96 -3.95
CA GLY A 190 -7.40 9.92 -3.11
C GLY A 190 -7.06 8.63 -3.84
N GLU A 191 -7.03 8.64 -5.17
CA GLU A 191 -6.63 7.50 -5.97
C GLU A 191 -5.19 7.13 -5.71
N PHE A 192 -4.88 5.86 -5.94
CA PHE A 192 -3.55 5.31 -5.83
C PHE A 192 -2.92 5.28 -7.23
N TYR A 193 -1.76 5.88 -7.41
CA TYR A 193 -1.10 5.97 -8.70
C TYR A 193 0.29 5.34 -8.65
N PHE A 194 0.50 4.27 -9.41
CA PHE A 194 1.80 3.64 -9.61
C PHE A 194 2.58 4.33 -10.73
N THR A 195 3.70 4.95 -10.39
CA THR A 195 4.48 5.79 -11.32
C THR A 195 5.11 4.98 -12.45
N ALA A 196 5.75 3.85 -12.14
CA ALA A 196 6.43 3.02 -13.12
C ALA A 196 5.46 2.29 -14.05
N LEU A 197 4.29 1.93 -13.54
CA LEU A 197 3.25 1.21 -14.29
C LEU A 197 2.34 2.15 -15.05
N ASP A 198 2.43 3.45 -14.78
CA ASP A 198 1.52 4.49 -15.29
C ASP A 198 0.04 4.08 -15.11
N THR A 199 -0.27 3.61 -13.90
CA THR A 199 -1.56 3.00 -13.57
C THR A 199 -2.20 3.70 -12.39
N VAL A 200 -3.46 4.13 -12.54
CA VAL A 200 -4.26 4.70 -11.47
C VAL A 200 -5.31 3.69 -11.00
N ILE A 201 -5.39 3.48 -9.69
CA ILE A 201 -6.42 2.65 -9.05
C ILE A 201 -7.40 3.58 -8.36
N LYS A 202 -8.67 3.49 -8.73
CA LYS A 202 -9.75 4.18 -8.04
C LYS A 202 -10.24 3.31 -6.89
N PRO A 203 -10.06 3.76 -5.64
CA PRO A 203 -10.47 2.98 -4.48
C PRO A 203 -11.98 2.71 -4.45
N LYS A 204 -12.33 1.53 -3.93
CA LYS A 204 -13.69 1.14 -3.55
C LYS A 204 -13.67 0.60 -2.13
N LYS A 205 -14.74 0.80 -1.39
CA LYS A 205 -14.90 0.23 -0.05
C LYS A 205 -14.72 -1.30 -0.08
N GLY A 206 -13.94 -1.83 0.83
CA GLY A 206 -13.61 -3.25 0.88
C GLY A 206 -12.53 -3.72 -0.10
N MET A 207 -12.01 -2.85 -0.99
CA MET A 207 -10.96 -3.22 -1.95
C MET A 207 -9.61 -3.40 -1.26
N LEU A 208 -8.86 -4.42 -1.67
CA LEU A 208 -7.45 -4.63 -1.37
C LEU A 208 -6.59 -4.21 -2.57
N VAL A 209 -5.54 -3.46 -2.30
CA VAL A 209 -4.39 -3.29 -3.21
C VAL A 209 -3.15 -3.77 -2.48
N ALA A 210 -2.43 -4.75 -3.03
CA ALA A 210 -1.19 -5.26 -2.44
C ALA A 210 -0.11 -5.43 -3.50
N PHE A 211 1.14 -5.12 -3.12
CA PHE A 211 2.27 -4.99 -4.03
C PHE A 211 3.59 -5.13 -3.27
N SER A 212 4.69 -5.26 -3.99
CA SER A 212 6.02 -5.22 -3.40
C SER A 212 6.43 -3.78 -3.03
N ALA A 213 7.18 -3.62 -1.95
CA ALA A 213 7.38 -2.33 -1.28
C ALA A 213 8.40 -1.39 -1.96
N GLY A 214 9.10 -1.84 -3.00
CA GLY A 214 10.21 -1.11 -3.62
C GLY A 214 9.83 -0.19 -4.79
N PHE A 215 10.85 0.28 -5.48
CA PHE A 215 10.71 1.28 -6.56
C PHE A 215 9.89 0.82 -7.76
N TYR A 216 9.74 -0.49 -7.98
CA TYR A 216 8.89 -0.98 -9.05
C TYR A 216 7.42 -0.57 -8.83
N HIS A 217 6.99 -0.58 -7.58
CA HIS A 217 5.69 -0.10 -7.16
C HIS A 217 5.76 1.25 -6.45
N GLU A 218 6.71 2.10 -6.86
CA GLU A 218 6.68 3.50 -6.44
C GLU A 218 5.32 4.09 -6.76
N HIS A 219 4.71 4.71 -5.75
CA HIS A 219 3.33 5.14 -5.84
C HIS A 219 3.10 6.49 -5.16
N ALA A 220 1.99 7.13 -5.56
CA ALA A 220 1.48 8.34 -4.95
C ALA A 220 0.04 8.11 -4.49
N VAL A 221 -0.36 8.82 -3.43
CA VAL A 221 -1.78 9.01 -3.10
C VAL A 221 -2.18 10.38 -3.61
N LEU A 222 -3.12 10.42 -4.54
CA LEU A 222 -3.62 11.68 -5.10
C LEU A 222 -4.43 12.45 -4.04
N ARG A 223 -4.63 13.74 -4.27
CA ARG A 223 -5.29 14.64 -3.32
C ARG A 223 -6.68 14.13 -2.97
N VAL A 224 -6.94 14.00 -1.67
CA VAL A 224 -8.25 13.63 -1.12
C VAL A 224 -9.16 14.85 -1.14
N GLU A 225 -10.40 14.69 -1.62
CA GLU A 225 -11.41 15.73 -1.75
C GLU A 225 -12.76 15.25 -1.19
N GLY A 226 -13.61 16.18 -0.82
CA GLY A 226 -14.97 15.92 -0.34
C GLY A 226 -15.03 15.49 1.11
N SER A 227 -14.67 14.26 1.43
CA SER A 227 -14.65 13.71 2.78
C SER A 227 -13.34 13.00 3.11
N GLN A 228 -13.19 12.56 4.35
CA GLN A 228 -12.02 11.84 4.85
C GLN A 228 -11.93 10.45 4.23
N ARG A 229 -10.75 10.08 3.75
CA ARG A 229 -10.44 8.73 3.31
C ARG A 229 -9.84 7.93 4.47
N LEU A 230 -10.39 6.75 4.74
CA LEU A 230 -9.88 5.81 5.73
C LEU A 230 -9.35 4.55 5.04
N THR A 231 -8.20 4.09 5.50
CA THR A 231 -7.55 2.89 4.98
C THR A 231 -6.99 2.05 6.11
N MET A 232 -6.80 0.76 5.83
CA MET A 232 -6.09 -0.17 6.68
C MET A 232 -4.82 -0.63 5.96
N PRO A 233 -3.71 0.13 6.04
CA PRO A 233 -2.43 -0.30 5.52
C PRO A 233 -1.80 -1.35 6.42
N PHE A 234 -1.06 -2.25 5.79
CA PHE A 234 -0.22 -3.25 6.46
C PHE A 234 1.05 -3.52 5.67
N PHE A 235 2.05 -4.03 6.35
CA PHE A 235 3.34 -4.39 5.74
C PHE A 235 3.72 -5.82 6.13
N LEU A 236 4.49 -6.45 5.24
CA LEU A 236 4.99 -7.80 5.41
C LEU A 236 6.48 -7.84 5.12
N THR A 237 7.19 -8.72 5.79
CA THR A 237 8.65 -8.87 5.67
C THR A 237 9.07 -10.32 5.62
N PHE A 238 10.17 -10.62 4.94
CA PHE A 238 10.86 -11.92 5.05
C PHE A 238 11.64 -12.06 6.35
N ASP A 239 11.97 -10.96 7.01
CA ASP A 239 12.74 -10.97 8.27
C ASP A 239 11.83 -11.20 9.47
N LYS A 240 11.77 -12.45 9.96
CA LYS A 240 10.98 -12.82 11.13
C LYS A 240 11.30 -11.97 12.37
N SER A 241 12.53 -11.47 12.49
CA SER A 241 12.93 -10.65 13.65
C SER A 241 12.26 -9.27 13.67
N ARG A 242 11.69 -8.85 12.54
CA ARG A 242 10.94 -7.61 12.37
C ARG A 242 9.43 -7.79 12.46
N ALA A 243 8.98 -9.03 12.58
CA ALA A 243 7.55 -9.31 12.72
C ALA A 243 6.99 -8.71 14.01
N ASP A 244 5.77 -8.18 13.95
CA ASP A 244 5.03 -7.80 15.15
C ASP A 244 4.49 -9.07 15.83
N PRO A 245 4.96 -9.41 17.04
CA PRO A 245 4.51 -10.62 17.73
C PRO A 245 3.02 -10.67 18.01
N SER A 246 2.35 -9.51 18.08
CA SER A 246 0.91 -9.44 18.34
C SER A 246 0.05 -9.79 17.11
N LEU A 247 0.69 -9.87 15.94
CA LEU A 247 0.04 -10.19 14.66
C LEU A 247 0.33 -11.61 14.17
N LEU A 248 1.27 -12.33 14.80
CA LEU A 248 1.67 -13.71 14.47
C LEU A 248 0.62 -14.80 14.80
#